data_5fd727988900ae1f2c42097fe49022a9
#
_entry.id   5fd727988900ae1f2c42097fe49022a9
#
_cell.length_a   1.000
_cell.length_b   1.000
_cell.length_c   1.000
_cell.angle_alpha   90.00
_cell.angle_beta   90.00
_cell.angle_gamma   90.00
#
_symmetry.space_group_name_H-M   'P 1'
#
loop_
_entity.id
_entity.type
_entity.pdbx_description
1 polymer ?
#
loop_
_entity_poly.entity_id
_entity_poly.type
_entity_poly.pdbx_seq_one_letter_code
_entity_poly.pdbx_strand_id
1 'polypeptide(L)'
;AKGSFDFFLDLPKIDKRRTSGKFSEVKTNKDLPKYFLRNFHYQTDGYLSEKSARLYEFQVETLFSGCAATMRRFSMIPLIKFIKDENLPRTKLLDIGTGTGDIIQTYKLNTKNLEVTCSDLSEEYLNVAKEKLKKFSNIKYVNCKGEELPFDEKSYDIVTSTYVFHEVPSAIRKKIFSEIARVLRKGGIFILTDSLQMDDNPILNPLLEFFPYSTHEPYYPKYIREDLANVARQSGLELFYSKNAYLSKSLAFKKI
;
A
#
# COMPACT_ATOMS: atom_id res chain seq x y z
N ALA A 1 5.50 -23.15 -5.64
CA ALA A 1 5.51 -23.90 -6.92
C ALA A 1 4.22 -23.70 -7.74
N LYS A 2 3.00 -23.75 -7.13
CA LYS A 2 1.74 -23.62 -7.87
C LYS A 2 1.53 -22.20 -8.39
N GLY A 3 1.83 -21.17 -7.60
CA GLY A 3 1.68 -19.76 -7.99
C GLY A 3 2.61 -19.32 -9.13
N SER A 4 3.85 -19.85 -9.19
CA SER A 4 4.77 -19.53 -10.29
C SER A 4 4.26 -20.04 -11.64
N PHE A 5 3.67 -21.24 -11.69
CA PHE A 5 3.13 -21.79 -12.92
C PHE A 5 1.93 -20.99 -13.44
N ASP A 6 1.00 -20.60 -12.57
CA ASP A 6 -0.18 -19.79 -12.92
C ASP A 6 0.23 -18.39 -13.42
N PHE A 7 1.31 -17.81 -12.90
CA PHE A 7 1.88 -16.56 -13.41
C PHE A 7 2.35 -16.69 -14.86
N PHE A 8 3.11 -17.73 -15.18
CA PHE A 8 3.58 -17.96 -16.55
C PHE A 8 2.42 -18.16 -17.55
N LEU A 9 1.31 -18.76 -17.12
CA LEU A 9 0.11 -18.91 -17.96
C LEU A 9 -0.62 -17.60 -18.24
N ASP A 10 -0.47 -16.58 -17.39
CA ASP A 10 -1.11 -15.27 -17.59
C ASP A 10 -0.23 -14.29 -18.39
N LEU A 11 1.09 -14.51 -18.48
CA LEU A 11 2.02 -13.66 -19.22
C LEU A 11 1.61 -13.36 -20.67
N PRO A 12 1.12 -14.32 -21.49
CA PRO A 12 0.70 -14.02 -22.85
C PRO A 12 -0.50 -13.05 -22.91
N LYS A 13 -1.39 -13.10 -21.90
CA LYS A 13 -2.54 -12.19 -21.83
C LYS A 13 -2.12 -10.80 -21.40
N ILE A 14 -1.18 -10.71 -20.45
CA ILE A 14 -0.55 -9.46 -19.99
C ILE A 14 0.15 -8.80 -21.18
N ASP A 15 0.96 -9.55 -21.93
CA ASP A 15 1.70 -9.04 -23.08
C ASP A 15 0.77 -8.57 -24.20
N LYS A 16 -0.29 -9.32 -24.49
CA LYS A 16 -1.32 -8.92 -25.47
C LYS A 16 -2.01 -7.61 -25.08
N ARG A 17 -2.31 -7.37 -23.78
CA ARG A 17 -2.89 -6.10 -23.34
C ARG A 17 -1.88 -4.96 -23.43
N ARG A 18 -0.65 -5.20 -23.00
CA ARG A 18 0.44 -4.22 -23.08
C ARG A 18 0.68 -3.77 -24.53
N THR A 19 0.74 -4.71 -25.46
CA THR A 19 1.03 -4.40 -26.88
C THR A 19 -0.16 -3.84 -27.64
N SER A 20 -1.40 -4.18 -27.25
CA SER A 20 -2.60 -3.71 -27.94
C SER A 20 -2.99 -2.27 -27.61
N GLY A 21 -2.45 -1.69 -26.53
CA GLY A 21 -2.87 -0.39 -26.01
C GLY A 21 -4.34 -0.31 -25.58
N LYS A 22 -5.04 -1.44 -25.55
CA LYS A 22 -6.46 -1.53 -25.13
C LYS A 22 -6.53 -1.77 -23.63
N PHE A 23 -6.73 -0.69 -22.89
CA PHE A 23 -6.95 -0.72 -21.46
C PHE A 23 -8.46 -0.86 -21.21
N SER A 24 -8.89 -1.99 -20.69
CA SER A 24 -10.27 -2.16 -20.25
C SER A 24 -10.36 -1.99 -18.73
N GLU A 25 -11.46 -1.39 -18.27
CA GLU A 25 -11.81 -1.49 -16.86
C GLU A 25 -12.17 -2.96 -16.55
N VAL A 26 -11.80 -3.41 -15.35
CA VAL A 26 -12.20 -4.72 -14.87
C VAL A 26 -13.72 -4.73 -14.69
N LYS A 27 -14.39 -5.66 -15.35
CA LYS A 27 -15.85 -5.77 -15.26
C LYS A 27 -16.24 -6.41 -13.94
N THR A 28 -17.12 -5.77 -13.20
CA THR A 28 -17.66 -6.28 -11.94
C THR A 28 -19.08 -5.79 -11.71
N ASN A 29 -19.86 -6.54 -10.94
CA ASN A 29 -21.17 -6.11 -10.45
C ASN A 29 -21.08 -5.40 -9.08
N LYS A 30 -19.86 -5.25 -8.52
CA LYS A 30 -19.64 -4.55 -7.26
C LYS A 30 -19.63 -3.05 -7.48
N ASP A 31 -20.22 -2.29 -6.55
CA ASP A 31 -20.15 -0.83 -6.53
C ASP A 31 -18.77 -0.37 -6.02
N LEU A 32 -17.82 -0.22 -6.93
CA LEU A 32 -16.43 0.12 -6.65
C LEU A 32 -16.04 1.42 -7.36
N PRO A 33 -15.11 2.20 -6.77
CA PRO A 33 -14.63 3.43 -7.39
C PRO A 33 -13.96 3.15 -8.74
N LYS A 34 -14.20 4.01 -9.72
CA LYS A 34 -13.61 3.86 -11.07
C LYS A 34 -12.08 3.77 -11.06
N TYR A 35 -11.41 4.44 -10.12
CA TYR A 35 -9.95 4.36 -10.03
C TYR A 35 -9.47 2.95 -9.67
N PHE A 36 -10.25 2.19 -8.91
CA PHE A 36 -9.92 0.82 -8.51
C PHE A 36 -10.18 -0.24 -9.59
N LEU A 37 -11.03 0.09 -10.57
CA LEU A 37 -11.39 -0.81 -11.66
C LEU A 37 -10.36 -0.83 -12.81
N ARG A 38 -9.19 -0.23 -12.62
CA ARG A 38 -8.12 -0.24 -13.63
C ARG A 38 -7.41 -1.58 -13.66
N ASN A 39 -6.97 -2.00 -14.86
CA ASN A 39 -6.13 -3.19 -15.01
C ASN A 39 -4.67 -2.87 -14.60
N PHE A 40 -4.46 -2.59 -13.31
CA PHE A 40 -3.10 -2.42 -12.81
C PHE A 40 -2.22 -3.61 -13.19
N HIS A 41 -0.97 -3.36 -13.55
CA HIS A 41 -0.01 -4.36 -14.01
C HIS A 41 -0.51 -5.22 -15.18
N TYR A 42 -1.46 -4.72 -15.99
CA TYR A 42 -2.13 -5.45 -17.07
C TYR A 42 -2.81 -6.76 -16.62
N GLN A 43 -3.09 -6.93 -15.35
CA GLN A 43 -3.73 -8.13 -14.82
C GLN A 43 -5.16 -8.29 -15.36
N THR A 44 -5.59 -9.55 -15.55
CA THR A 44 -6.91 -9.85 -16.14
C THR A 44 -8.04 -9.34 -15.28
N ASP A 45 -7.95 -9.54 -13.97
CA ASP A 45 -9.02 -9.27 -13.00
C ASP A 45 -8.67 -8.10 -12.07
N GLY A 46 -7.55 -7.36 -12.33
CA GLY A 46 -7.05 -6.33 -11.42
C GLY A 46 -6.91 -6.90 -9.99
N TYR A 47 -7.47 -6.20 -9.03
CA TYR A 47 -7.48 -6.64 -7.62
C TYR A 47 -8.78 -7.36 -7.20
N LEU A 48 -9.58 -7.85 -8.16
CA LEU A 48 -10.93 -8.38 -7.93
C LEU A 48 -11.04 -9.91 -8.01
N SER A 49 -9.93 -10.63 -7.93
CA SER A 49 -9.98 -12.11 -7.89
C SER A 49 -9.04 -12.70 -6.85
N GLU A 50 -9.44 -13.80 -6.24
CA GLU A 50 -8.60 -14.56 -5.34
C GLU A 50 -7.34 -15.10 -6.05
N LYS A 51 -7.45 -15.43 -7.35
CA LYS A 51 -6.31 -15.83 -8.17
C LYS A 51 -5.27 -14.71 -8.23
N SER A 52 -5.69 -13.47 -8.53
CA SER A 52 -4.80 -12.31 -8.54
C SER A 52 -4.13 -12.13 -7.17
N ALA A 53 -4.90 -12.17 -6.08
CA ALA A 53 -4.39 -12.03 -4.73
C ALA A 53 -3.32 -13.09 -4.37
N ARG A 54 -3.52 -14.35 -4.77
CA ARG A 54 -2.56 -15.43 -4.51
C ARG A 54 -1.28 -15.33 -5.34
N LEU A 55 -1.33 -14.68 -6.50
CA LEU A 55 -0.17 -14.45 -7.37
C LEU A 55 0.61 -13.18 -7.02
N TYR A 56 -0.03 -12.23 -6.33
CA TYR A 56 0.47 -10.88 -6.11
C TYR A 56 1.90 -10.84 -5.57
N GLU A 57 2.17 -11.55 -4.48
CA GLU A 57 3.51 -11.54 -3.86
C GLU A 57 4.59 -12.05 -4.82
N PHE A 58 4.30 -13.11 -5.56
CA PHE A 58 5.24 -13.65 -6.54
C PHE A 58 5.50 -12.65 -7.67
N GLN A 59 4.44 -11.99 -8.16
CA GLN A 59 4.55 -10.98 -9.23
C GLN A 59 5.39 -9.79 -8.78
N VAL A 60 5.12 -9.26 -7.59
CA VAL A 60 5.83 -8.09 -7.05
C VAL A 60 7.29 -8.42 -6.73
N GLU A 61 7.58 -9.58 -6.13
CA GLU A 61 8.96 -10.02 -5.91
C GLU A 61 9.71 -10.21 -7.24
N THR A 62 9.06 -10.76 -8.26
CA THR A 62 9.66 -10.91 -9.60
C THR A 62 9.94 -9.54 -10.23
N LEU A 63 8.99 -8.59 -10.16
CA LEU A 63 9.14 -7.24 -10.68
C LEU A 63 10.33 -6.50 -10.04
N PHE A 64 10.52 -6.65 -8.74
CA PHE A 64 11.59 -6.00 -7.98
C PHE A 64 12.80 -6.91 -7.72
N SER A 65 12.99 -7.98 -8.51
CA SER A 65 14.14 -8.88 -8.46
C SER A 65 14.43 -9.42 -7.04
N GLY A 66 13.38 -9.75 -6.29
CA GLY A 66 13.47 -10.27 -4.92
C GLY A 66 13.67 -9.20 -3.83
N CYS A 67 13.58 -7.92 -4.17
CA CYS A 67 13.80 -6.83 -3.22
C CYS A 67 12.52 -6.28 -2.57
N ALA A 68 11.33 -6.68 -3.02
CA ALA A 68 10.07 -6.09 -2.57
C ALA A 68 9.86 -6.22 -1.07
N ALA A 69 10.04 -7.40 -0.49
CA ALA A 69 9.93 -7.61 0.95
C ALA A 69 10.92 -6.76 1.75
N THR A 70 12.15 -6.59 1.23
CA THR A 70 13.16 -5.73 1.86
C THR A 70 12.74 -4.26 1.84
N MET A 71 12.26 -3.76 0.71
CA MET A 71 11.76 -2.38 0.58
C MET A 71 10.62 -2.09 1.57
N ARG A 72 9.64 -3.00 1.69
CA ARG A 72 8.53 -2.87 2.66
C ARG A 72 9.02 -2.78 4.11
N ARG A 73 10.06 -3.53 4.48
CA ARG A 73 10.60 -3.58 5.85
C ARG A 73 11.21 -2.27 6.33
N PHE A 74 11.52 -1.32 5.47
CA PHE A 74 11.99 0.00 5.90
C PHE A 74 10.96 0.76 6.76
N SER A 75 9.67 0.44 6.61
CA SER A 75 8.60 0.93 7.49
C SER A 75 8.77 0.51 8.95
N MET A 76 9.50 -0.59 9.21
CA MET A 76 9.78 -1.07 10.57
C MET A 76 10.61 -0.07 11.39
N ILE A 77 11.46 0.73 10.75
CA ILE A 77 12.35 1.65 11.48
C ILE A 77 11.54 2.68 12.28
N PRO A 78 10.69 3.53 11.66
CA PRO A 78 9.87 4.47 12.41
C PRO A 78 8.83 3.78 13.30
N LEU A 79 8.30 2.61 12.90
CA LEU A 79 7.34 1.86 13.68
C LEU A 79 7.92 1.38 15.02
N ILE A 80 9.06 0.69 14.99
CA ILE A 80 9.71 0.19 16.20
C ILE A 80 10.18 1.34 17.10
N LYS A 81 10.71 2.41 16.49
CA LYS A 81 11.11 3.59 17.25
C LYS A 81 9.91 4.17 18.00
N PHE A 82 8.78 4.40 17.32
CA PHE A 82 7.57 4.93 17.94
C PHE A 82 7.07 4.05 19.08
N ILE A 83 6.97 2.72 18.87
CA ILE A 83 6.51 1.79 19.91
C ILE A 83 7.41 1.83 21.15
N LYS A 84 8.72 1.94 20.97
CA LYS A 84 9.69 2.04 22.07
C LYS A 84 9.58 3.37 22.82
N ASP A 85 9.50 4.47 22.06
CA ASP A 85 9.46 5.82 22.65
C ASP A 85 8.16 6.07 23.43
N GLU A 86 7.01 5.63 22.89
CA GLU A 86 5.71 5.81 23.53
C GLU A 86 5.46 4.81 24.70
N ASN A 87 6.17 3.68 24.72
CA ASN A 87 6.08 2.62 25.75
C ASN A 87 4.64 2.26 26.14
N LEU A 88 3.75 2.19 25.13
CA LEU A 88 2.34 1.89 25.36
C LEU A 88 2.15 0.42 25.78
N PRO A 89 1.25 0.14 26.72
CA PRO A 89 0.92 -1.24 27.11
C PRO A 89 0.30 -2.02 25.94
N ARG A 90 -0.31 -1.29 25.01
CA ARG A 90 -0.96 -1.80 23.81
C ARG A 90 -0.95 -0.73 22.73
N THR A 91 -0.55 -1.09 21.53
CA THR A 91 -0.47 -0.17 20.38
C THR A 91 -1.51 -0.56 19.35
N LYS A 92 -2.35 0.38 18.92
CA LYS A 92 -3.37 0.18 17.88
C LYS A 92 -2.86 0.67 16.54
N LEU A 93 -2.77 -0.24 15.57
CA LEU A 93 -2.33 0.05 14.21
C LEU A 93 -3.48 -0.19 13.22
N LEU A 94 -3.71 0.78 12.34
CA LEU A 94 -4.52 0.62 11.13
C LEU A 94 -3.59 0.52 9.93
N ASP A 95 -3.81 -0.47 9.08
CA ASP A 95 -3.12 -0.60 7.80
C ASP A 95 -4.12 -0.39 6.65
N ILE A 96 -3.83 0.59 5.78
CA ILE A 96 -4.68 0.98 4.65
C ILE A 96 -4.11 0.38 3.37
N GLY A 97 -4.93 -0.41 2.66
CA GLY A 97 -4.49 -1.18 1.51
C GLY A 97 -3.60 -2.34 1.93
N THR A 98 -4.09 -3.14 2.87
CA THR A 98 -3.33 -4.27 3.45
C THR A 98 -2.91 -5.32 2.40
N GLY A 99 -3.64 -5.41 1.29
CA GLY A 99 -3.37 -6.42 0.28
C GLY A 99 -3.43 -7.82 0.88
N THR A 100 -2.40 -8.61 0.66
CA THR A 100 -2.29 -10.00 1.16
C THR A 100 -1.68 -10.10 2.57
N GLY A 101 -1.43 -8.96 3.24
CA GLY A 101 -0.99 -8.92 4.63
C GLY A 101 0.50 -9.20 4.86
N ASP A 102 1.35 -9.09 3.85
CA ASP A 102 2.76 -9.45 3.96
C ASP A 102 3.53 -8.59 4.98
N ILE A 103 3.34 -7.27 4.91
CA ILE A 103 4.00 -6.36 5.87
C ILE A 103 3.43 -6.53 7.29
N ILE A 104 2.15 -6.84 7.43
CA ILE A 104 1.52 -7.08 8.74
C ILE A 104 2.10 -8.33 9.40
N GLN A 105 2.38 -9.37 8.62
CA GLN A 105 3.11 -10.54 9.13
C GLN A 105 4.46 -10.13 9.72
N THR A 106 5.19 -9.26 9.03
CA THR A 106 6.49 -8.75 9.50
C THR A 106 6.33 -7.94 10.79
N TYR A 107 5.35 -7.05 10.86
CA TYR A 107 5.07 -6.28 12.07
C TYR A 107 4.74 -7.19 13.27
N LYS A 108 3.85 -8.16 13.09
CA LYS A 108 3.44 -9.11 14.14
C LYS A 108 4.57 -10.00 14.63
N LEU A 109 5.53 -10.37 13.77
CA LEU A 109 6.70 -11.17 14.15
C LEU A 109 7.71 -10.39 15.00
N ASN A 110 7.74 -9.06 14.85
CA ASN A 110 8.78 -8.21 15.45
C ASN A 110 8.25 -7.29 16.57
N THR A 111 6.93 -7.31 16.85
CA THR A 111 6.32 -6.46 17.88
C THR A 111 5.46 -7.29 18.83
N LYS A 112 5.49 -6.91 20.11
CA LYS A 112 4.55 -7.44 21.12
C LYS A 112 3.41 -6.45 21.29
N ASN A 113 2.24 -6.95 21.70
CA ASN A 113 1.07 -6.13 22.07
C ASN A 113 0.57 -5.17 20.96
N LEU A 114 0.79 -5.52 19.69
CA LEU A 114 0.26 -4.79 18.56
C LEU A 114 -1.13 -5.31 18.17
N GLU A 115 -2.15 -4.45 18.27
CA GLU A 115 -3.49 -4.69 17.74
C GLU A 115 -3.57 -4.10 16.33
N VAL A 116 -3.93 -4.91 15.36
CA VAL A 116 -3.94 -4.50 13.95
C VAL A 116 -5.36 -4.51 13.40
N THR A 117 -5.73 -3.43 12.72
CA THR A 117 -6.87 -3.41 11.80
C THR A 117 -6.33 -3.38 10.37
N CYS A 118 -6.56 -4.46 9.64
CA CYS A 118 -6.25 -4.58 8.22
C CYS A 118 -7.43 -4.04 7.42
N SER A 119 -7.23 -3.02 6.60
CA SER A 119 -8.27 -2.49 5.73
C SER A 119 -7.85 -2.55 4.26
N ASP A 120 -8.76 -2.97 3.40
CA ASP A 120 -8.56 -3.00 1.96
C ASP A 120 -9.90 -2.90 1.24
N LEU A 121 -9.88 -2.35 0.03
CA LEU A 121 -11.06 -2.27 -0.82
C LEU A 121 -11.37 -3.61 -1.51
N SER A 122 -10.36 -4.48 -1.67
CA SER A 122 -10.51 -5.84 -2.18
C SER A 122 -10.81 -6.83 -1.06
N GLU A 123 -12.02 -7.37 -1.06
CA GLU A 123 -12.39 -8.46 -0.17
C GLU A 123 -11.58 -9.73 -0.46
N GLU A 124 -11.26 -9.98 -1.73
CA GLU A 124 -10.47 -11.13 -2.19
C GLU A 124 -9.06 -11.10 -1.59
N TYR A 125 -8.42 -9.93 -1.59
CA TYR A 125 -7.11 -9.74 -0.97
C TYR A 125 -7.16 -9.86 0.55
N LEU A 126 -8.18 -9.28 1.20
CA LEU A 126 -8.37 -9.46 2.65
C LEU A 126 -8.59 -10.92 3.05
N ASN A 127 -9.26 -11.72 2.22
CA ASN A 127 -9.44 -13.14 2.50
C ASN A 127 -8.11 -13.90 2.45
N VAL A 128 -7.24 -13.59 1.49
CA VAL A 128 -5.86 -14.14 1.46
C VAL A 128 -5.06 -13.67 2.67
N ALA A 129 -5.19 -12.40 3.07
CA ALA A 129 -4.55 -11.88 4.28
C ALA A 129 -5.03 -12.62 5.55
N LYS A 130 -6.35 -12.89 5.69
CA LYS A 130 -6.89 -13.68 6.80
C LYS A 130 -6.25 -15.05 6.89
N GLU A 131 -6.12 -15.76 5.76
CA GLU A 131 -5.47 -17.06 5.72
C GLU A 131 -4.00 -16.98 6.15
N LYS A 132 -3.24 -16.03 5.59
CA LYS A 132 -1.83 -15.83 5.88
C LYS A 132 -1.56 -15.48 7.34
N LEU A 133 -2.41 -14.64 7.91
CA LEU A 133 -2.24 -14.08 9.25
C LEU A 133 -2.95 -14.86 10.36
N LYS A 134 -3.62 -15.97 10.05
CA LYS A 134 -4.45 -16.75 11.00
C LYS A 134 -3.73 -17.21 12.27
N LYS A 135 -2.40 -17.30 12.24
CA LYS A 135 -1.57 -17.69 13.39
C LYS A 135 -1.36 -16.55 14.41
N PHE A 136 -1.71 -15.32 14.05
CA PHE A 136 -1.56 -14.15 14.93
C PHE A 136 -2.92 -13.77 15.53
N SER A 137 -2.91 -13.40 16.82
CA SER A 137 -4.06 -12.83 17.51
C SER A 137 -4.18 -11.32 17.34
N ASN A 138 -5.30 -10.75 17.74
CA ASN A 138 -5.54 -9.30 17.75
C ASN A 138 -5.41 -8.65 16.36
N ILE A 139 -6.04 -9.26 15.36
CA ILE A 139 -6.16 -8.71 14.00
C ILE A 139 -7.65 -8.63 13.65
N LYS A 140 -8.08 -7.45 13.20
CA LYS A 140 -9.40 -7.19 12.60
C LYS A 140 -9.24 -6.97 11.09
N TYR A 141 -10.27 -7.28 10.33
CA TYR A 141 -10.29 -7.09 8.87
C TYR A 141 -11.55 -6.33 8.49
N VAL A 142 -11.37 -5.23 7.76
CA VAL A 142 -12.46 -4.33 7.37
C VAL A 142 -12.34 -4.01 5.88
N ASN A 143 -13.38 -4.36 5.12
CA ASN A 143 -13.46 -3.98 3.72
C ASN A 143 -13.98 -2.55 3.62
N CYS A 144 -13.12 -1.59 3.23
CA CYS A 144 -13.48 -0.18 3.11
C CYS A 144 -12.53 0.58 2.18
N LYS A 145 -12.95 1.76 1.78
CA LYS A 145 -12.14 2.73 1.03
C LYS A 145 -11.19 3.46 1.98
N GLY A 146 -9.97 3.75 1.53
CA GLY A 146 -9.01 4.53 2.31
C GLY A 146 -9.39 6.00 2.48
N GLU A 147 -10.16 6.54 1.53
CA GLU A 147 -10.67 7.91 1.57
C GLU A 147 -11.98 8.10 2.34
N GLU A 148 -12.51 7.03 2.95
CA GLU A 148 -13.77 7.01 3.71
C GLU A 148 -13.69 5.90 4.76
N LEU A 149 -12.92 6.14 5.82
CA LEU A 149 -12.63 5.15 6.86
C LEU A 149 -13.77 5.04 7.87
N PRO A 150 -14.34 3.84 8.11
CA PRO A 150 -15.45 3.63 9.05
C PRO A 150 -14.96 3.51 10.51
N PHE A 151 -14.02 4.37 10.90
CA PHE A 151 -13.43 4.36 12.24
C PHE A 151 -13.62 5.70 12.92
N ASP A 152 -13.69 5.69 14.25
CA ASP A 152 -13.79 6.91 15.05
C ASP A 152 -12.53 7.77 14.93
N GLU A 153 -12.68 9.07 15.13
CA GLU A 153 -11.54 9.97 15.23
C GLU A 153 -10.62 9.58 16.40
N LYS A 154 -9.32 9.81 16.26
CA LYS A 154 -8.30 9.59 17.30
C LYS A 154 -8.28 8.16 17.87
N SER A 155 -8.68 7.16 17.08
CA SER A 155 -8.82 5.76 17.52
C SER A 155 -7.56 4.91 17.32
N TYR A 156 -6.55 5.43 16.59
CA TYR A 156 -5.30 4.71 16.29
C TYR A 156 -4.05 5.46 16.72
N ASP A 157 -3.03 4.72 17.15
CA ASP A 157 -1.70 5.23 17.48
C ASP A 157 -0.82 5.33 16.22
N ILE A 158 -0.96 4.34 15.34
CA ILE A 158 -0.19 4.21 14.11
C ILE A 158 -1.16 3.93 12.95
N VAL A 159 -0.94 4.60 11.84
CA VAL A 159 -1.50 4.23 10.53
C VAL A 159 -0.36 3.87 9.60
N THR A 160 -0.52 2.81 8.82
CA THR A 160 0.44 2.41 7.76
C THR A 160 -0.25 2.30 6.42
N SER A 161 0.49 2.52 5.34
CA SER A 161 0.07 2.20 3.98
C SER A 161 1.28 1.85 3.14
N THR A 162 1.17 0.78 2.35
CA THR A 162 2.29 0.27 1.56
C THR A 162 1.84 0.03 0.13
N TYR A 163 2.45 0.76 -0.84
CA TYR A 163 2.21 0.65 -2.28
C TYR A 163 0.75 0.92 -2.71
N VAL A 164 0.11 1.95 -2.10
CA VAL A 164 -1.26 2.35 -2.42
C VAL A 164 -1.31 3.74 -3.07
N PHE A 165 -0.47 4.66 -2.59
CA PHE A 165 -0.61 6.07 -2.95
C PHE A 165 -0.31 6.35 -4.42
N HIS A 166 0.57 5.58 -5.05
CA HIS A 166 0.84 5.69 -6.49
C HIS A 166 -0.30 5.16 -7.36
N GLU A 167 -1.17 4.31 -6.81
CA GLU A 167 -2.29 3.69 -7.53
C GLU A 167 -3.62 4.48 -7.45
N VAL A 168 -3.65 5.59 -6.73
CA VAL A 168 -4.87 6.39 -6.58
C VAL A 168 -4.70 7.82 -7.14
N PRO A 169 -5.79 8.44 -7.66
CA PRO A 169 -5.75 9.84 -8.12
C PRO A 169 -5.32 10.81 -7.01
N SER A 170 -4.69 11.94 -7.38
CA SER A 170 -4.26 12.98 -6.43
C SER A 170 -5.40 13.46 -5.50
N ALA A 171 -6.61 13.63 -6.01
CA ALA A 171 -7.77 14.02 -5.20
C ALA A 171 -8.13 12.97 -4.13
N ILE A 172 -7.95 11.69 -4.44
CA ILE A 172 -8.17 10.57 -3.51
C ILE A 172 -7.03 10.54 -2.49
N ARG A 173 -5.76 10.69 -2.90
CA ARG A 173 -4.62 10.79 -1.96
C ARG A 173 -4.84 11.86 -0.89
N LYS A 174 -5.33 13.05 -1.28
CA LYS A 174 -5.65 14.14 -0.34
C LYS A 174 -6.72 13.73 0.68
N LYS A 175 -7.78 13.05 0.24
CA LYS A 175 -8.81 12.54 1.13
C LYS A 175 -8.26 11.47 2.07
N ILE A 176 -7.42 10.55 1.57
CA ILE A 176 -6.75 9.52 2.40
C ILE A 176 -5.91 10.20 3.48
N PHE A 177 -5.10 11.22 3.16
CA PHE A 177 -4.35 11.97 4.17
C PHE A 177 -5.26 12.62 5.23
N SER A 178 -6.41 13.18 4.83
CA SER A 178 -7.38 13.76 5.77
C SER A 178 -7.99 12.71 6.68
N GLU A 179 -8.36 11.55 6.16
CA GLU A 179 -8.88 10.43 6.94
C GLU A 179 -7.84 9.86 7.92
N ILE A 180 -6.59 9.68 7.46
CA ILE A 180 -5.47 9.28 8.30
C ILE A 180 -5.30 10.26 9.46
N ALA A 181 -5.30 11.56 9.15
CA ALA A 181 -5.20 12.59 10.18
C ALA A 181 -6.38 12.55 11.16
N ARG A 182 -7.59 12.24 10.69
CA ARG A 182 -8.79 12.13 11.53
C ARG A 182 -8.70 10.96 12.50
N VAL A 183 -8.33 9.78 12.00
CA VAL A 183 -8.32 8.55 12.82
C VAL A 183 -7.10 8.45 13.74
N LEU A 184 -5.99 9.13 13.44
CA LEU A 184 -4.82 9.19 14.33
C LEU A 184 -5.12 10.02 15.58
N ARG A 185 -4.68 9.53 16.74
CA ARG A 185 -4.61 10.36 17.94
C ARG A 185 -3.55 11.45 17.80
N LYS A 186 -3.66 12.51 18.58
CA LYS A 186 -2.59 13.53 18.65
C LYS A 186 -1.25 12.87 19.04
N GLY A 187 -0.18 13.20 18.34
CA GLY A 187 1.14 12.59 18.51
C GLY A 187 1.28 11.21 17.88
N GLY A 188 0.20 10.60 17.39
CA GLY A 188 0.27 9.36 16.60
C GLY A 188 1.00 9.55 15.28
N ILE A 189 1.41 8.45 14.63
CA ILE A 189 2.21 8.53 13.40
C ILE A 189 1.54 7.83 12.21
N PHE A 190 1.77 8.39 11.02
CA PHE A 190 1.50 7.73 9.75
C PHE A 190 2.81 7.31 9.09
N ILE A 191 2.90 6.06 8.65
CA ILE A 191 4.05 5.52 7.93
C ILE A 191 3.60 5.14 6.52
N LEU A 192 4.14 5.83 5.53
CA LEU A 192 3.93 5.56 4.11
C LEU A 192 5.17 4.90 3.54
N THR A 193 5.03 3.70 2.98
CA THR A 193 6.05 3.08 2.14
C THR A 193 5.53 2.97 0.72
N ASP A 194 6.19 3.64 -0.21
CA ASP A 194 5.74 3.69 -1.59
C ASP A 194 6.91 3.91 -2.55
N SER A 195 6.65 3.95 -3.84
CA SER A 195 7.67 4.20 -4.85
C SER A 195 8.45 5.50 -4.59
N LEU A 196 9.69 5.56 -5.06
CA LEU A 196 10.44 6.81 -5.16
C LEU A 196 9.66 7.84 -5.98
N GLN A 197 9.92 9.11 -5.70
CA GLN A 197 9.45 10.24 -6.50
C GLN A 197 10.62 10.87 -7.27
N MET A 198 10.30 11.80 -8.18
CA MET A 198 11.32 12.55 -8.90
C MET A 198 12.28 13.21 -7.92
N ASP A 199 13.56 13.15 -8.26
CA ASP A 199 14.66 13.75 -7.50
C ASP A 199 15.00 13.10 -6.15
N ASP A 200 14.25 12.09 -5.69
CA ASP A 200 14.67 11.25 -4.57
C ASP A 200 16.02 10.54 -4.87
N ASN A 201 16.22 10.16 -6.13
CA ASN A 201 17.47 9.71 -6.72
C ASN A 201 17.49 10.07 -8.21
N PRO A 202 18.15 11.16 -8.63
CA PRO A 202 18.11 11.66 -10.00
C PRO A 202 18.52 10.64 -11.06
N ILE A 203 19.41 9.69 -10.73
CA ILE A 203 19.85 8.62 -11.66
C ILE A 203 18.66 7.72 -12.05
N LEU A 204 17.67 7.58 -11.19
CA LEU A 204 16.50 6.74 -11.39
C LEU A 204 15.33 7.47 -12.06
N ASN A 205 15.40 8.79 -12.27
CA ASN A 205 14.32 9.56 -12.88
C ASN A 205 13.82 8.98 -14.22
N PRO A 206 14.69 8.57 -15.18
CA PRO A 206 14.22 7.97 -16.42
C PRO A 206 13.46 6.66 -16.20
N LEU A 207 13.87 5.86 -15.21
CA LEU A 207 13.18 4.62 -14.86
C LEU A 207 11.78 4.90 -14.27
N LEU A 208 11.68 5.89 -13.40
CA LEU A 208 10.39 6.29 -12.81
C LEU A 208 9.43 6.83 -13.88
N GLU A 209 9.91 7.57 -14.86
CA GLU A 209 9.09 8.05 -15.98
C GLU A 209 8.63 6.94 -16.92
N PHE A 210 9.46 5.92 -17.11
CA PHE A 210 9.14 4.79 -17.98
C PHE A 210 8.19 3.78 -17.31
N PHE A 211 8.26 3.63 -15.99
CA PHE A 211 7.54 2.62 -15.22
C PHE A 211 6.02 2.57 -15.51
N PRO A 212 5.26 3.69 -15.54
CA PRO A 212 3.81 3.65 -15.76
C PRO A 212 3.41 3.12 -17.15
N TYR A 213 4.29 3.23 -18.14
CA TYR A 213 4.03 2.69 -19.49
C TYR A 213 4.25 1.18 -19.52
N SER A 214 5.25 0.68 -18.79
CA SER A 214 5.57 -0.74 -18.74
C SER A 214 4.62 -1.56 -17.87
N THR A 215 3.98 -0.92 -16.89
CA THR A 215 3.18 -1.60 -15.85
C THR A 215 1.70 -1.20 -15.82
N HIS A 216 1.27 -0.27 -16.68
CA HIS A 216 -0.07 0.31 -16.66
C HIS A 216 -0.46 0.92 -15.30
N GLU A 217 0.26 1.97 -14.93
CA GLU A 217 0.06 2.73 -13.70
C GLU A 217 -0.49 4.14 -14.01
N PRO A 218 -1.81 4.31 -14.21
CA PRO A 218 -2.37 5.55 -14.76
C PRO A 218 -2.23 6.76 -13.83
N TYR A 219 -2.03 6.58 -12.53
CA TYR A 219 -1.93 7.65 -11.54
C TYR A 219 -0.49 7.93 -11.11
N TYR A 220 0.43 7.04 -11.46
CA TYR A 220 1.85 7.12 -11.13
C TYR A 220 2.54 8.39 -11.64
N PRO A 221 2.31 8.89 -12.89
CA PRO A 221 2.97 10.10 -13.39
C PRO A 221 2.69 11.35 -12.54
N LYS A 222 1.50 11.43 -11.92
CA LYS A 222 1.16 12.50 -10.97
C LYS A 222 1.76 12.26 -9.60
N TYR A 223 1.78 11.01 -9.16
CA TYR A 223 2.35 10.62 -7.86
C TYR A 223 3.82 11.00 -7.77
N ILE A 224 4.64 10.66 -8.77
CA ILE A 224 6.08 10.91 -8.72
C ILE A 224 6.47 12.39 -8.71
N ARG A 225 5.52 13.31 -9.01
CA ARG A 225 5.72 14.77 -9.02
C ARG A 225 4.95 15.51 -7.94
N GLU A 226 4.19 14.81 -7.13
CA GLU A 226 3.38 15.45 -6.07
C GLU A 226 4.21 15.62 -4.80
N ASP A 227 4.20 16.83 -4.23
CA ASP A 227 4.81 17.07 -2.92
C ASP A 227 3.95 16.47 -1.80
N LEU A 228 4.21 15.17 -1.50
CA LEU A 228 3.48 14.42 -0.48
C LEU A 228 3.63 15.03 0.91
N ALA A 229 4.78 15.64 1.22
CA ALA A 229 5.01 16.28 2.52
C ALA A 229 4.11 17.50 2.69
N ASN A 230 3.95 18.30 1.63
CA ASN A 230 3.05 19.44 1.66
C ASN A 230 1.58 19.02 1.73
N VAL A 231 1.17 17.99 0.96
CA VAL A 231 -0.20 17.45 1.03
C VAL A 231 -0.52 16.91 2.43
N ALA A 232 0.40 16.17 3.06
CA ALA A 232 0.26 15.67 4.42
C ALA A 232 0.14 16.83 5.44
N ARG A 233 0.98 17.86 5.30
CA ARG A 233 0.95 19.05 6.18
C ARG A 233 -0.39 19.78 6.14
N GLN A 234 -1.03 19.88 4.97
CA GLN A 234 -2.38 20.47 4.83
C GLN A 234 -3.44 19.69 5.63
N SER A 235 -3.18 18.43 5.97
CA SER A 235 -4.04 17.59 6.80
C SER A 235 -3.61 17.53 8.27
N GLY A 236 -2.59 18.31 8.69
CA GLY A 236 -2.08 18.30 10.07
C GLY A 236 -1.13 17.15 10.38
N LEU A 237 -0.41 16.67 9.35
CA LEU A 237 0.61 15.60 9.46
C LEU A 237 1.98 16.19 9.07
N GLU A 238 2.92 16.20 10.00
CA GLU A 238 4.27 16.73 9.80
C GLU A 238 5.29 15.64 9.53
N LEU A 239 6.02 15.75 8.43
CA LEU A 239 7.08 14.80 8.05
C LEU A 239 8.26 14.90 9.03
N PHE A 240 8.67 13.77 9.66
CA PHE A 240 9.83 13.71 10.55
C PHE A 240 10.84 12.64 10.18
N TYR A 241 10.51 11.75 9.24
CA TYR A 241 11.40 10.67 8.78
C TYR A 241 11.23 10.45 7.28
N SER A 242 12.35 10.28 6.58
CA SER A 242 12.40 9.89 5.17
C SER A 242 13.62 9.00 4.93
N LYS A 243 13.43 7.88 4.26
CA LYS A 243 14.51 6.95 3.91
C LYS A 243 14.21 6.24 2.60
N ASN A 244 15.14 6.34 1.65
CA ASN A 244 15.08 5.59 0.39
C ASN A 244 15.52 4.15 0.60
N ALA A 245 14.85 3.23 -0.09
CA ALA A 245 15.08 1.79 -0.04
C ALA A 245 14.96 1.20 -1.44
N TYR A 246 16.05 1.14 -2.20
CA TYR A 246 16.11 0.69 -3.59
C TYR A 246 15.19 1.55 -4.50
N LEU A 247 14.05 1.01 -4.97
CA LEU A 247 13.06 1.72 -5.80
C LEU A 247 11.88 2.28 -5.00
N SER A 248 11.96 2.24 -3.69
CA SER A 248 10.92 2.72 -2.77
C SER A 248 11.49 3.70 -1.75
N LYS A 249 10.61 4.41 -1.08
CA LYS A 249 10.93 5.21 0.10
C LYS A 249 9.93 4.94 1.22
N SER A 250 10.39 5.09 2.44
CA SER A 250 9.54 5.09 3.63
C SER A 250 9.56 6.49 4.24
N LEU A 251 8.38 7.07 4.39
CA LEU A 251 8.11 8.36 5.01
C LEU A 251 7.36 8.13 6.31
N ALA A 252 7.67 8.91 7.37
CA ALA A 252 6.82 8.93 8.54
C ALA A 252 6.43 10.36 8.91
N PHE A 253 5.15 10.51 9.24
CA PHE A 253 4.51 11.77 9.58
C PHE A 253 3.94 11.69 10.99
N LYS A 254 4.02 12.79 11.75
CA LYS A 254 3.44 12.90 13.09
C LYS A 254 2.19 13.77 13.04
N LYS A 255 1.13 13.34 13.71
CA LYS A 255 -0.08 14.15 13.92
C LYS A 255 0.17 15.25 14.93
N ILE A 256 0.03 16.50 14.51
CA ILE A 256 0.15 17.70 15.35
C ILE A 256 -1.18 18.06 16.04
#